data_1c583c172e9097774961948a3c06725f
#
_entry.id   1c583c172e9097774961948a3c06725f
#
_cell.length_a   1.000
_cell.length_b   1.000
_cell.length_c   1.000
_cell.angle_alpha   90.00
_cell.angle_beta   90.00
_cell.angle_gamma   90.00
#
_symmetry.space_group_name_H-M   'P 1'
#
loop_
_entity.id
_entity.type
_entity.pdbx_description
1 polymer ?
#
loop_
_entity_poly.entity_id
_entity_poly.type
_entity_poly.pdbx_seq_one_letter_code
_entity_poly.pdbx_strand_id
1 'polypeptide(L)'
;MKILLLAPHPFYQARGTPIAVKTVLEFLSERGHTVDVLTYSEGADVEIPNCTVYRTLRAPGLTNIRAGFSFKKVASDVLMAAACLRMMRRTRYDLVHAVEESAFIASAMRAVSGVPYVYDMDSSLAEQMVETYPALRFVSPALRRMEAVAVRRSIGVLTVCAALEDIALAHDPTKPVGRVEDTTLLADGEPASRDGRPLPGTDGGPVAMYVGNLEPYQGIDLLLEGFRHTLRAVPDARLVIVGGREDDIARYRIRAERLEMAPSVVFMGPRPIRLLPSLLAQADVLVSPRLKGLNTPMKIYSYLDSGSAVLATRLRTHTQVLDDGVAYLVEPEPAALGEGLAVLLRDPELRTRLATSAKAYVQREHTPQAARRKLEAFYTTMEARVRQNHA
;
A
#
# COMPACT_ATOMS: atom_id res chain seq x y z
N MET A 1 -14.92 -3.32 -23.51
CA MET A 1 -13.62 -2.93 -24.11
C MET A 1 -12.60 -4.04 -23.89
N LYS A 2 -11.58 -4.12 -24.77
CA LYS A 2 -10.40 -4.93 -24.53
C LYS A 2 -9.27 -4.05 -23.96
N ILE A 3 -8.86 -4.34 -22.74
CA ILE A 3 -7.92 -3.53 -21.97
C ILE A 3 -6.59 -4.28 -21.80
N LEU A 4 -5.46 -3.59 -21.97
CA LEU A 4 -4.15 -4.09 -21.58
C LEU A 4 -3.77 -3.45 -20.25
N LEU A 5 -3.66 -4.24 -19.19
CA LEU A 5 -3.17 -3.77 -17.89
C LEU A 5 -1.69 -4.10 -17.74
N LEU A 6 -0.88 -3.08 -17.46
CA LEU A 6 0.56 -3.20 -17.23
C LEU A 6 0.84 -3.11 -15.73
N ALA A 7 1.30 -4.20 -15.12
CA ALA A 7 1.62 -4.30 -13.69
C ALA A 7 3.13 -4.54 -13.50
N PRO A 8 3.96 -3.50 -13.26
CA PRO A 8 5.42 -3.58 -13.21
C PRO A 8 5.91 -4.15 -11.87
N HIS A 9 5.39 -5.30 -11.49
CA HIS A 9 5.73 -6.03 -10.26
C HIS A 9 5.37 -7.53 -10.41
N PRO A 10 5.89 -8.42 -9.55
CA PRO A 10 5.40 -9.79 -9.46
C PRO A 10 3.90 -9.84 -9.11
N PHE A 11 3.10 -10.49 -9.94
CA PHE A 11 1.65 -10.60 -9.74
C PHE A 11 1.22 -12.08 -9.82
N TYR A 12 0.47 -12.65 -8.85
CA TYR A 12 -0.08 -12.01 -7.68
C TYR A 12 0.87 -12.21 -6.47
N GLN A 13 0.88 -11.24 -5.55
CA GLN A 13 1.48 -11.32 -4.21
C GLN A 13 0.55 -10.63 -3.22
N ALA A 14 0.37 -11.21 -2.02
CA ALA A 14 -0.50 -10.66 -0.98
C ALA A 14 0.14 -9.45 -0.26
N ARG A 15 0.38 -8.37 -1.00
CA ARG A 15 0.97 -7.12 -0.50
C ARG A 15 0.56 -5.92 -1.37
N GLY A 16 0.45 -4.72 -0.77
CA GLY A 16 0.35 -3.40 -1.40
C GLY A 16 -0.24 -3.36 -2.82
N THR A 17 0.47 -2.77 -3.77
CA THR A 17 0.06 -2.59 -5.17
C THR A 17 -0.55 -3.84 -5.85
N PRO A 18 -0.02 -5.08 -5.70
CA PRO A 18 -0.69 -6.27 -6.24
C PRO A 18 -2.13 -6.49 -5.75
N ILE A 19 -2.44 -6.11 -4.50
CA ILE A 19 -3.82 -6.21 -3.96
C ILE A 19 -4.71 -5.15 -4.61
N ALA A 20 -4.24 -3.90 -4.72
CA ALA A 20 -4.95 -2.82 -5.39
C ALA A 20 -5.23 -3.17 -6.87
N VAL A 21 -4.22 -3.67 -7.59
CA VAL A 21 -4.37 -4.14 -8.99
C VAL A 21 -5.41 -5.26 -9.10
N LYS A 22 -5.42 -6.21 -8.17
CA LYS A 22 -6.44 -7.28 -8.17
C LYS A 22 -7.85 -6.70 -8.04
N THR A 23 -8.05 -5.72 -7.16
CA THR A 23 -9.34 -5.03 -7.00
C THR A 23 -9.79 -4.34 -8.29
N VAL A 24 -8.87 -3.67 -8.99
CA VAL A 24 -9.14 -3.06 -10.30
C VAL A 24 -9.49 -4.12 -11.35
N LEU A 25 -8.79 -5.24 -11.40
CA LEU A 25 -9.04 -6.33 -12.33
C LEU A 25 -10.43 -6.97 -12.10
N GLU A 26 -10.80 -7.25 -10.86
CA GLU A 26 -12.10 -7.76 -10.47
C GLU A 26 -13.21 -6.79 -10.89
N PHE A 27 -13.03 -5.50 -10.61
CA PHE A 27 -13.96 -4.46 -11.04
C PHE A 27 -14.13 -4.41 -12.57
N LEU A 28 -13.03 -4.42 -13.33
CA LEU A 28 -13.07 -4.37 -14.79
C LEU A 28 -13.74 -5.63 -15.40
N SER A 29 -13.45 -6.79 -14.83
CA SER A 29 -14.06 -8.05 -15.21
C SER A 29 -15.57 -8.05 -14.99
N GLU A 30 -16.04 -7.62 -13.82
CA GLU A 30 -17.47 -7.54 -13.48
C GLU A 30 -18.20 -6.53 -14.34
N ARG A 31 -17.51 -5.47 -14.79
CA ARG A 31 -18.06 -4.49 -15.75
C ARG A 31 -18.12 -5.03 -17.20
N GLY A 32 -17.71 -6.28 -17.41
CA GLY A 32 -17.77 -6.95 -18.72
C GLY A 32 -16.63 -6.58 -19.66
N HIS A 33 -15.52 -6.10 -19.15
CA HIS A 33 -14.31 -5.89 -19.96
C HIS A 33 -13.49 -7.17 -20.06
N THR A 34 -12.77 -7.34 -21.18
CA THR A 34 -11.73 -8.36 -21.32
C THR A 34 -10.38 -7.73 -21.03
N VAL A 35 -9.62 -8.28 -20.09
CA VAL A 35 -8.36 -7.70 -19.65
C VAL A 35 -7.20 -8.66 -19.86
N ASP A 36 -6.22 -8.24 -20.65
CA ASP A 36 -4.91 -8.91 -20.74
C ASP A 36 -3.98 -8.21 -19.74
N VAL A 37 -3.45 -8.95 -18.77
CA VAL A 37 -2.55 -8.43 -17.72
C VAL A 37 -1.12 -8.78 -18.06
N LEU A 38 -0.25 -7.81 -18.28
CA LEU A 38 1.18 -8.03 -18.46
C LEU A 38 1.93 -7.69 -17.17
N THR A 39 2.65 -8.68 -16.62
CA THR A 39 3.35 -8.58 -15.35
C THR A 39 4.77 -9.13 -15.44
N TYR A 40 5.60 -8.94 -14.42
CA TYR A 40 6.91 -9.57 -14.34
C TYR A 40 6.84 -11.09 -14.29
N SER A 41 8.00 -11.76 -14.44
CA SER A 41 8.08 -13.20 -14.59
C SER A 41 7.72 -14.01 -13.33
N GLU A 42 7.58 -13.37 -12.18
CA GLU A 42 7.29 -13.98 -10.89
C GLU A 42 5.86 -13.67 -10.41
N GLY A 43 5.37 -14.44 -9.46
CA GLY A 43 4.05 -14.27 -8.81
C GLY A 43 3.23 -15.55 -8.83
N ALA A 44 2.19 -15.60 -8.01
CA ALA A 44 1.24 -16.70 -7.98
C ALA A 44 0.23 -16.59 -9.14
N ASP A 45 -0.37 -17.68 -9.51
CA ASP A 45 -1.46 -17.67 -10.47
C ASP A 45 -2.76 -17.27 -9.76
N VAL A 46 -3.55 -16.43 -10.41
CA VAL A 46 -4.85 -15.95 -9.96
C VAL A 46 -5.83 -16.06 -11.10
N GLU A 47 -6.96 -16.69 -10.85
CA GLU A 47 -8.06 -16.80 -11.80
C GLU A 47 -9.06 -15.68 -11.54
N ILE A 48 -9.22 -14.79 -12.51
CA ILE A 48 -10.24 -13.73 -12.52
C ILE A 48 -11.01 -13.87 -13.86
N PRO A 49 -12.33 -13.94 -13.84
CA PRO A 49 -13.12 -14.05 -15.07
C PRO A 49 -12.76 -12.96 -16.08
N ASN A 50 -12.74 -13.29 -17.37
CA ASN A 50 -12.40 -12.36 -18.45
C ASN A 50 -10.98 -11.74 -18.36
N CYS A 51 -10.10 -12.21 -17.48
CA CYS A 51 -8.72 -11.74 -17.33
C CYS A 51 -7.74 -12.84 -17.74
N THR A 52 -6.70 -12.48 -18.49
CA THR A 52 -5.61 -13.39 -18.87
C THR A 52 -4.27 -12.80 -18.44
N VAL A 53 -3.51 -13.53 -17.63
CA VAL A 53 -2.21 -13.05 -17.12
C VAL A 53 -1.09 -13.50 -18.04
N TYR A 54 -0.32 -12.55 -18.55
CA TYR A 54 0.88 -12.74 -19.34
C TYR A 54 2.10 -12.31 -18.53
N ARG A 55 3.14 -13.13 -18.53
CA ARG A 55 4.38 -12.86 -17.80
C ARG A 55 5.51 -12.46 -18.76
N THR A 56 6.36 -11.55 -18.34
CA THR A 56 7.60 -11.24 -19.07
C THR A 56 8.52 -12.46 -19.11
N LEU A 57 9.47 -12.47 -20.04
CA LEU A 57 10.48 -13.53 -20.10
C LEU A 57 11.27 -13.58 -18.80
N ARG A 58 11.52 -14.80 -18.32
CA ARG A 58 12.46 -15.03 -17.22
C ARG A 58 13.88 -14.76 -17.71
N ALA A 59 14.59 -13.86 -17.04
CA ALA A 59 16.00 -13.62 -17.31
C ALA A 59 16.85 -13.95 -16.06
N PRO A 60 18.04 -14.55 -16.23
CA PRO A 60 18.94 -14.84 -15.11
C PRO A 60 19.22 -13.59 -14.29
N GLY A 61 19.17 -13.70 -12.98
CA GLY A 61 19.41 -12.57 -12.04
C GLY A 61 18.24 -11.61 -11.83
N LEU A 62 17.14 -11.71 -12.58
CA LEU A 62 15.92 -10.90 -12.41
C LEU A 62 14.87 -11.64 -11.57
N THR A 63 15.28 -12.10 -10.40
CA THR A 63 14.42 -12.74 -9.40
C THR A 63 14.44 -11.97 -8.09
N ASN A 64 13.42 -12.21 -7.23
CA ASN A 64 13.25 -11.51 -5.93
C ASN A 64 13.22 -9.98 -6.08
N ILE A 65 12.41 -9.48 -7.02
CA ILE A 65 12.26 -8.06 -7.27
C ILE A 65 11.54 -7.44 -6.08
N ARG A 66 12.22 -6.49 -5.40
CA ARG A 66 11.67 -5.75 -4.26
C ARG A 66 10.81 -4.57 -4.72
N ALA A 67 9.91 -4.12 -3.85
CA ALA A 67 9.24 -2.85 -4.03
C ALA A 67 10.25 -1.67 -3.99
N GLY A 68 9.93 -0.60 -4.71
CA GLY A 68 10.80 0.57 -4.82
C GLY A 68 11.79 0.45 -5.98
N PHE A 69 12.59 1.49 -6.17
CA PHE A 69 13.56 1.57 -7.26
C PHE A 69 14.70 0.57 -7.09
N SER A 70 15.02 -0.17 -8.18
CA SER A 70 16.22 -1.02 -8.28
C SER A 70 16.62 -1.22 -9.74
N PHE A 71 17.91 -1.50 -10.01
CA PHE A 71 18.38 -1.80 -11.38
C PHE A 71 17.71 -3.07 -11.95
N LYS A 72 17.37 -4.04 -11.11
CA LYS A 72 16.60 -5.22 -11.53
C LYS A 72 15.22 -4.83 -12.03
N LYS A 73 14.57 -3.85 -11.39
CA LYS A 73 13.26 -3.34 -11.80
C LYS A 73 13.36 -2.65 -13.16
N VAL A 74 14.36 -1.81 -13.38
CA VAL A 74 14.61 -1.15 -14.68
C VAL A 74 14.81 -2.17 -15.81
N ALA A 75 15.62 -3.22 -15.56
CA ALA A 75 15.81 -4.28 -16.56
C ALA A 75 14.51 -5.05 -16.85
N SER A 76 13.68 -5.30 -15.83
CA SER A 76 12.37 -5.93 -16.00
C SER A 76 11.40 -5.05 -16.77
N ASP A 77 11.46 -3.72 -16.60
CA ASP A 77 10.64 -2.75 -17.35
C ASP A 77 11.01 -2.74 -18.84
N VAL A 78 12.28 -2.90 -19.18
CA VAL A 78 12.71 -3.06 -20.59
C VAL A 78 12.10 -4.32 -21.21
N LEU A 79 12.11 -5.44 -20.49
CA LEU A 79 11.46 -6.67 -20.95
C LEU A 79 9.94 -6.51 -21.05
N MET A 80 9.33 -5.78 -20.14
CA MET A 80 7.90 -5.44 -20.16
C MET A 80 7.58 -4.56 -21.36
N ALA A 81 8.37 -3.55 -21.67
CA ALA A 81 8.18 -2.69 -22.84
C ALA A 81 8.23 -3.48 -24.15
N ALA A 82 9.19 -4.41 -24.29
CA ALA A 82 9.30 -5.29 -25.45
C ALA A 82 8.09 -6.25 -25.58
N ALA A 83 7.61 -6.80 -24.45
CA ALA A 83 6.44 -7.65 -24.41
C ALA A 83 5.17 -6.86 -24.74
N CYS A 84 5.00 -5.66 -24.15
CA CYS A 84 3.90 -4.74 -24.43
C CYS A 84 3.80 -4.43 -25.93
N LEU A 85 4.92 -4.02 -26.56
CA LEU A 85 4.96 -3.74 -27.99
C LEU A 85 4.54 -4.96 -28.83
N ARG A 86 4.99 -6.17 -28.46
CA ARG A 86 4.61 -7.41 -29.13
C ARG A 86 3.12 -7.70 -29.02
N MET A 87 2.54 -7.50 -27.83
CA MET A 87 1.12 -7.71 -27.59
C MET A 87 0.28 -6.71 -28.38
N MET A 88 0.64 -5.43 -28.37
CA MET A 88 -0.07 -4.36 -29.10
C MET A 88 0.00 -4.51 -30.64
N ARG A 89 1.04 -5.17 -31.17
CA ARG A 89 1.12 -5.51 -32.60
C ARG A 89 0.21 -6.68 -32.99
N ARG A 90 -0.11 -7.56 -32.05
CA ARG A 90 -0.92 -8.78 -32.30
C ARG A 90 -2.39 -8.61 -31.97
N THR A 91 -2.69 -7.71 -31.04
CA THR A 91 -4.01 -7.52 -30.48
C THR A 91 -4.33 -6.02 -30.46
N ARG A 92 -5.52 -5.66 -30.92
CA ARG A 92 -6.05 -4.29 -30.79
C ARG A 92 -6.63 -4.13 -29.40
N TYR A 93 -6.11 -3.17 -28.67
CA TYR A 93 -6.62 -2.76 -27.37
C TYR A 93 -7.33 -1.41 -27.50
N ASP A 94 -8.41 -1.25 -26.74
CA ASP A 94 -9.16 0.00 -26.66
C ASP A 94 -8.53 0.98 -25.66
N LEU A 95 -7.88 0.42 -24.63
CA LEU A 95 -7.30 1.16 -23.51
C LEU A 95 -6.10 0.41 -22.93
N VAL A 96 -5.09 1.17 -22.51
CA VAL A 96 -4.02 0.66 -21.63
C VAL A 96 -4.25 1.19 -20.20
N HIS A 97 -4.29 0.32 -19.21
CA HIS A 97 -4.25 0.68 -17.79
C HIS A 97 -2.83 0.47 -17.29
N ALA A 98 -2.12 1.54 -17.00
CA ALA A 98 -0.69 1.52 -16.68
C ALA A 98 -0.43 1.85 -15.21
N VAL A 99 0.02 0.85 -14.45
CA VAL A 99 0.31 0.97 -13.01
C VAL A 99 1.73 1.50 -12.81
N GLU A 100 1.91 2.42 -11.89
CA GLU A 100 3.22 2.99 -11.50
C GLU A 100 4.08 3.42 -12.71
N GLU A 101 5.37 3.04 -12.75
CA GLU A 101 6.29 3.39 -13.84
C GLU A 101 5.93 2.81 -15.21
N SER A 102 5.05 1.83 -15.30
CA SER A 102 4.57 1.36 -16.61
C SER A 102 3.81 2.44 -17.39
N ALA A 103 3.40 3.53 -16.73
CA ALA A 103 2.85 4.71 -17.38
C ALA A 103 3.83 5.36 -18.38
N PHE A 104 5.15 5.25 -18.15
CA PHE A 104 6.15 5.70 -19.11
C PHE A 104 6.18 4.83 -20.36
N ILE A 105 6.03 3.50 -20.19
CA ILE A 105 5.88 2.55 -21.30
C ILE A 105 4.61 2.87 -22.09
N ALA A 106 3.47 3.02 -21.39
CA ALA A 106 2.19 3.34 -22.03
C ALA A 106 2.22 4.69 -22.77
N SER A 107 2.88 5.72 -22.21
CA SER A 107 3.07 7.02 -22.86
C SER A 107 3.89 6.92 -24.14
N ALA A 108 4.94 6.09 -24.17
CA ALA A 108 5.72 5.82 -25.36
C ALA A 108 4.91 5.01 -26.39
N MET A 109 4.19 3.98 -25.96
CA MET A 109 3.35 3.16 -26.83
C MET A 109 2.21 3.98 -27.47
N ARG A 110 1.60 4.89 -26.72
CA ARG A 110 0.58 5.80 -27.26
C ARG A 110 1.11 6.63 -28.44
N ALA A 111 2.35 7.06 -28.41
CA ALA A 111 2.95 7.82 -29.49
C ALA A 111 3.06 7.01 -30.82
N VAL A 112 3.12 5.69 -30.72
CA VAL A 112 3.30 4.78 -31.86
C VAL A 112 1.97 4.16 -32.30
N SER A 113 1.11 3.76 -31.35
CA SER A 113 -0.12 3.01 -31.61
C SER A 113 -1.39 3.87 -31.61
N GLY A 114 -1.35 5.07 -31.02
CA GLY A 114 -2.53 5.90 -30.79
C GLY A 114 -3.44 5.44 -29.66
N VAL A 115 -3.22 4.25 -29.08
CA VAL A 115 -4.08 3.68 -28.01
C VAL A 115 -3.99 4.57 -26.76
N PRO A 116 -5.15 5.05 -26.23
CA PRO A 116 -5.17 5.87 -25.03
C PRO A 116 -4.78 5.05 -23.80
N TYR A 117 -4.32 5.73 -22.72
CA TYR A 117 -4.02 5.06 -21.47
C TYR A 117 -4.49 5.85 -20.24
N VAL A 118 -4.81 5.12 -19.19
CA VAL A 118 -4.99 5.58 -17.81
C VAL A 118 -3.66 5.39 -17.09
N TYR A 119 -3.25 6.37 -16.30
CA TYR A 119 -2.13 6.25 -15.39
C TYR A 119 -2.65 5.92 -13.99
N ASP A 120 -2.38 4.72 -13.50
CA ASP A 120 -2.65 4.29 -12.13
C ASP A 120 -1.44 4.60 -11.26
N MET A 121 -1.54 5.66 -10.47
CA MET A 121 -0.45 6.28 -9.73
C MET A 121 -0.45 5.84 -8.28
N ASP A 122 0.12 4.66 -8.01
CA ASP A 122 0.32 4.13 -6.65
C ASP A 122 1.50 4.81 -5.93
N SER A 123 2.39 5.45 -6.69
CA SER A 123 3.55 6.16 -6.17
C SER A 123 4.08 7.18 -7.17
N SER A 124 4.85 8.17 -6.71
CA SER A 124 5.65 9.05 -7.56
C SER A 124 7.09 8.56 -7.60
N LEU A 125 7.56 8.21 -8.80
CA LEU A 125 8.94 7.75 -8.99
C LEU A 125 9.95 8.84 -8.62
N ALA A 126 9.64 10.11 -8.90
CA ALA A 126 10.51 11.24 -8.59
C ALA A 126 10.69 11.39 -7.08
N GLU A 127 9.60 11.29 -6.31
CA GLU A 127 9.65 11.40 -4.86
C GLU A 127 10.31 10.19 -4.21
N GLN A 128 9.99 8.97 -4.66
CA GLN A 128 10.65 7.74 -4.17
C GLN A 128 12.16 7.76 -4.39
N MET A 129 12.61 8.26 -5.55
CA MET A 129 14.04 8.34 -5.86
C MET A 129 14.76 9.29 -4.89
N VAL A 130 14.21 10.47 -4.63
CA VAL A 130 14.78 11.45 -3.70
C VAL A 130 14.79 10.92 -2.28
N GLU A 131 13.75 10.22 -1.88
CA GLU A 131 13.61 9.65 -0.53
C GLU A 131 14.60 8.50 -0.29
N THR A 132 14.78 7.63 -1.30
CA THR A 132 15.65 6.45 -1.18
C THR A 132 17.12 6.80 -1.40
N TYR A 133 17.40 7.70 -2.33
CA TYR A 133 18.75 8.09 -2.74
C TYR A 133 18.91 9.62 -2.73
N PRO A 134 19.05 10.27 -1.56
CA PRO A 134 19.16 11.73 -1.47
C PRO A 134 20.29 12.33 -2.31
N ALA A 135 21.37 11.57 -2.52
CA ALA A 135 22.49 11.97 -3.40
C ALA A 135 22.07 12.14 -4.87
N LEU A 136 21.00 11.48 -5.31
CA LEU A 136 20.47 11.55 -6.68
C LEU A 136 19.39 12.62 -6.86
N ARG A 137 19.18 13.52 -5.88
CA ARG A 137 18.15 14.58 -5.99
C ARG A 137 18.33 15.50 -7.20
N PHE A 138 19.53 15.59 -7.78
CA PHE A 138 19.78 16.34 -9.01
C PHE A 138 19.08 15.74 -10.24
N VAL A 139 18.70 14.44 -10.22
CA VAL A 139 17.94 13.78 -11.28
C VAL A 139 16.43 14.02 -11.13
N SER A 140 15.97 14.42 -9.94
CA SER A 140 14.55 14.61 -9.63
C SER A 140 13.81 15.54 -10.62
N PRO A 141 14.37 16.67 -11.10
CA PRO A 141 13.66 17.50 -12.08
C PRO A 141 13.38 16.78 -13.41
N ALA A 142 14.30 15.91 -13.85
CA ALA A 142 14.10 15.12 -15.07
C ALA A 142 12.99 14.07 -14.86
N LEU A 143 12.99 13.39 -13.71
CA LEU A 143 11.96 12.40 -13.36
C LEU A 143 10.58 13.06 -13.22
N ARG A 144 10.49 14.21 -12.54
CA ARG A 144 9.24 14.99 -12.45
C ARG A 144 8.75 15.43 -13.82
N ARG A 145 9.66 15.79 -14.75
CA ARG A 145 9.29 16.12 -16.13
C ARG A 145 8.74 14.91 -16.89
N MET A 146 9.35 13.74 -16.71
CA MET A 146 8.85 12.48 -17.28
C MET A 146 7.47 12.13 -16.73
N GLU A 147 7.28 12.25 -15.41
CA GLU A 147 6.01 12.03 -14.74
C GLU A 147 4.93 13.02 -15.24
N ALA A 148 5.28 14.31 -15.37
CA ALA A 148 4.39 15.32 -15.95
C ALA A 148 3.98 14.99 -17.39
N VAL A 149 4.88 14.46 -18.21
CA VAL A 149 4.56 14.00 -19.58
C VAL A 149 3.60 12.81 -19.52
N ALA A 150 3.83 11.84 -18.61
CA ALA A 150 2.95 10.69 -18.44
C ALA A 150 1.54 11.13 -18.00
N VAL A 151 1.44 12.03 -17.02
CA VAL A 151 0.16 12.61 -16.57
C VAL A 151 -0.55 13.33 -17.73
N ARG A 152 0.12 14.27 -18.40
CA ARG A 152 -0.49 15.08 -19.48
C ARG A 152 -0.97 14.24 -20.67
N ARG A 153 -0.23 13.19 -21.01
CA ARG A 153 -0.58 12.29 -22.12
C ARG A 153 -1.61 11.25 -21.76
N SER A 154 -1.85 10.94 -20.49
CA SER A 154 -2.94 10.02 -20.09
C SER A 154 -4.31 10.64 -20.40
N ILE A 155 -5.35 9.81 -20.52
CA ILE A 155 -6.74 10.29 -20.60
C ILE A 155 -7.33 10.52 -19.22
N GLY A 156 -6.71 10.00 -18.16
CA GLY A 156 -7.04 10.20 -16.76
C GLY A 156 -5.99 9.57 -15.86
N VAL A 157 -5.97 9.97 -14.60
CA VAL A 157 -5.07 9.45 -13.57
C VAL A 157 -5.91 8.87 -12.44
N LEU A 158 -5.61 7.66 -12.04
CA LEU A 158 -6.12 7.04 -10.81
C LEU A 158 -5.06 7.21 -9.72
N THR A 159 -5.43 7.58 -8.52
CA THR A 159 -4.48 7.80 -7.41
C THR A 159 -4.97 7.10 -6.14
N VAL A 160 -4.04 6.61 -5.32
CA VAL A 160 -4.38 5.88 -4.08
C VAL A 160 -4.46 6.79 -2.85
N CYS A 161 -4.14 8.08 -2.99
CA CYS A 161 -4.20 9.01 -1.86
C CYS A 161 -4.20 10.48 -2.31
N ALA A 162 -4.58 11.38 -1.40
CA ALA A 162 -4.63 12.82 -1.66
C ALA A 162 -3.28 13.42 -2.05
N ALA A 163 -2.18 12.95 -1.48
CA ALA A 163 -0.84 13.47 -1.82
C ALA A 163 -0.45 13.19 -3.28
N LEU A 164 -0.85 12.04 -3.83
CA LEU A 164 -0.61 11.72 -5.25
C LEU A 164 -1.59 12.42 -6.17
N GLU A 165 -2.83 12.64 -5.74
CA GLU A 165 -3.80 13.49 -6.45
C GLU A 165 -3.26 14.91 -6.62
N ASP A 166 -2.72 15.52 -5.54
CA ASP A 166 -2.10 16.84 -5.59
C ASP A 166 -0.93 16.89 -6.59
N ILE A 167 -0.09 15.84 -6.64
CA ILE A 167 1.01 15.73 -7.61
C ILE A 167 0.47 15.64 -9.04
N ALA A 168 -0.53 14.81 -9.29
CA ALA A 168 -1.14 14.69 -10.61
C ALA A 168 -1.74 16.01 -11.09
N LEU A 169 -2.49 16.70 -10.23
CA LEU A 169 -3.10 18.01 -10.52
C LEU A 169 -2.05 19.13 -10.66
N ALA A 170 -0.92 19.07 -9.94
CA ALA A 170 0.19 19.99 -10.15
C ALA A 170 0.84 19.83 -11.52
N HIS A 171 0.81 18.63 -12.10
CA HIS A 171 1.29 18.39 -13.47
C HIS A 171 0.30 18.81 -14.57
N ASP A 172 -1.01 18.66 -14.30
CA ASP A 172 -2.10 19.06 -15.19
C ASP A 172 -3.38 19.34 -14.37
N PRO A 173 -3.68 20.61 -14.07
CA PRO A 173 -4.87 20.96 -13.25
C PRO A 173 -6.22 20.59 -13.89
N THR A 174 -6.23 20.30 -15.20
CA THR A 174 -7.46 19.93 -15.94
C THR A 174 -7.62 18.43 -16.10
N LYS A 175 -6.66 17.64 -15.62
CA LYS A 175 -6.68 16.20 -15.75
C LYS A 175 -7.84 15.60 -14.94
N PRO A 176 -8.64 14.69 -15.52
CA PRO A 176 -9.54 13.86 -14.74
C PRO A 176 -8.72 12.97 -13.80
N VAL A 177 -8.91 13.18 -12.50
CA VAL A 177 -8.29 12.36 -11.47
C VAL A 177 -9.39 11.63 -10.71
N GLY A 178 -9.23 10.32 -10.54
CA GLY A 178 -10.02 9.52 -9.63
C GLY A 178 -9.16 9.15 -8.42
N ARG A 179 -9.63 9.38 -7.20
CA ARG A 179 -8.96 8.92 -6.00
C ARG A 179 -9.65 7.69 -5.44
N VAL A 180 -8.94 6.56 -5.47
CA VAL A 180 -9.42 5.28 -4.95
C VAL A 180 -8.38 4.77 -3.96
N GLU A 181 -8.62 5.04 -2.70
CA GLU A 181 -7.77 4.59 -1.60
C GLU A 181 -7.88 3.08 -1.40
N ASP A 182 -6.86 2.52 -0.77
CA ASP A 182 -6.90 1.13 -0.29
C ASP A 182 -8.10 0.90 0.64
N THR A 183 -8.53 -0.35 0.72
CA THR A 183 -9.64 -0.78 1.56
C THR A 183 -9.17 -1.68 2.70
N THR A 184 -10.03 -1.90 3.69
CA THR A 184 -9.80 -2.90 4.73
C THR A 184 -9.66 -4.28 4.11
N LEU A 185 -8.70 -5.06 4.62
CA LEU A 185 -8.50 -6.46 4.27
C LEU A 185 -9.25 -7.41 5.22
N LEU A 186 -10.05 -6.88 6.15
CA LEU A 186 -10.76 -7.69 7.13
C LEU A 186 -12.05 -8.29 6.58
N ALA A 187 -12.58 -7.74 5.49
CA ALA A 187 -13.82 -8.22 4.87
C ALA A 187 -13.69 -9.67 4.33
N ASP A 188 -12.49 -10.06 3.88
CA ASP A 188 -12.20 -11.37 3.27
C ASP A 188 -11.56 -12.35 4.27
N GLY A 189 -11.41 -11.95 5.54
CA GLY A 189 -10.76 -12.75 6.58
C GLY A 189 -11.73 -13.60 7.39
N GLU A 190 -11.18 -14.55 8.14
CA GLU A 190 -11.96 -15.29 9.14
C GLU A 190 -12.49 -14.29 10.19
N PRO A 191 -13.74 -14.50 10.70
CA PRO A 191 -14.29 -13.60 11.72
C PRO A 191 -13.30 -13.41 12.87
N ALA A 192 -13.18 -12.17 13.34
CA ALA A 192 -12.34 -11.87 14.49
C ALA A 192 -12.87 -12.61 15.72
N SER A 193 -12.14 -13.64 16.14
CA SER A 193 -12.43 -14.38 17.37
C SER A 193 -11.34 -14.04 18.38
N ARG A 194 -11.75 -13.50 19.53
CA ARG A 194 -10.90 -13.47 20.71
C ARG A 194 -10.84 -14.83 21.41
N ASP A 195 -11.34 -15.90 20.74
CA ASP A 195 -11.43 -17.22 21.32
C ASP A 195 -10.05 -17.83 21.58
N GLY A 196 -9.54 -17.47 22.70
CA GLY A 196 -9.03 -18.38 23.68
C GLY A 196 -7.58 -18.78 23.61
N ARG A 197 -6.74 -18.38 22.69
CA ARG A 197 -5.28 -18.52 22.89
C ARG A 197 -4.64 -17.14 22.89
N PRO A 198 -4.17 -16.67 24.08
CA PRO A 198 -3.34 -15.47 24.12
C PRO A 198 -2.16 -15.64 23.18
N LEU A 199 -1.75 -14.54 22.55
CA LEU A 199 -0.53 -14.55 21.73
C LEU A 199 0.62 -15.09 22.58
N PRO A 200 1.48 -15.95 22.05
CA PRO A 200 2.62 -16.46 22.81
C PRO A 200 3.41 -15.30 23.42
N GLY A 201 3.69 -15.37 24.73
CA GLY A 201 4.47 -14.36 25.45
C GLY A 201 3.72 -13.07 25.81
N THR A 202 2.37 -13.07 25.77
CA THR A 202 1.56 -11.90 26.18
C THR A 202 0.83 -12.11 27.49
N ASP A 203 1.36 -12.85 28.42
CA ASP A 203 0.80 -13.36 29.68
C ASP A 203 -0.03 -12.33 30.49
N GLY A 204 -1.18 -11.89 29.93
CA GLY A 204 -2.18 -11.07 30.60
C GLY A 204 -1.92 -9.57 30.66
N GLY A 205 -0.80 -9.05 30.16
CA GLY A 205 -0.53 -7.62 30.06
C GLY A 205 -1.17 -6.97 28.82
N PRO A 206 -1.32 -5.63 28.80
CA PRO A 206 -1.84 -4.91 27.64
C PRO A 206 -0.92 -5.02 26.42
N VAL A 207 -1.52 -5.21 25.23
CA VAL A 207 -0.82 -5.53 23.99
C VAL A 207 -0.81 -4.36 23.02
N ALA A 208 0.39 -3.87 22.69
CA ALA A 208 0.63 -3.05 21.53
C ALA A 208 1.06 -3.95 20.36
N MET A 209 0.54 -3.73 19.15
CA MET A 209 0.87 -4.57 17.99
C MET A 209 1.21 -3.75 16.76
N TYR A 210 2.24 -4.21 16.05
CA TYR A 210 2.60 -3.78 14.70
C TYR A 210 2.45 -4.95 13.72
N VAL A 211 1.84 -4.70 12.56
CA VAL A 211 1.76 -5.68 11.46
C VAL A 211 2.31 -5.09 10.18
N GLY A 212 3.26 -5.76 9.54
CA GLY A 212 3.82 -5.32 8.27
C GLY A 212 5.26 -5.76 8.00
N ASN A 213 5.86 -5.23 6.93
CA ASN A 213 7.30 -5.40 6.69
C ASN A 213 8.11 -4.56 7.70
N LEU A 214 9.38 -4.91 7.85
CA LEU A 214 10.28 -4.24 8.80
C LEU A 214 11.33 -3.35 8.08
N GLU A 215 10.94 -2.78 6.95
CA GLU A 215 11.80 -1.84 6.23
C GLU A 215 12.03 -0.56 7.07
N PRO A 216 13.19 0.11 6.96
CA PRO A 216 13.57 1.22 7.85
C PRO A 216 12.55 2.37 7.87
N TYR A 217 11.90 2.68 6.73
CA TYR A 217 10.90 3.74 6.65
C TYR A 217 9.62 3.45 7.45
N GLN A 218 9.41 2.19 7.85
CA GLN A 218 8.28 1.80 8.70
C GLN A 218 8.46 2.21 10.16
N GLY A 219 9.67 2.63 10.57
CA GLY A 219 9.92 3.20 11.89
C GLY A 219 9.99 2.20 13.04
N ILE A 220 10.46 0.97 12.79
CA ILE A 220 10.58 -0.06 13.85
C ILE A 220 11.59 0.37 14.91
N ASP A 221 12.65 1.08 14.55
CA ASP A 221 13.60 1.65 15.53
C ASP A 221 12.89 2.66 16.45
N LEU A 222 12.08 3.57 15.86
CA LEU A 222 11.25 4.51 16.61
C LEU A 222 10.27 3.77 17.54
N LEU A 223 9.64 2.70 17.06
CA LEU A 223 8.70 1.90 17.85
C LEU A 223 9.39 1.25 19.05
N LEU A 224 10.55 0.63 18.85
CA LEU A 224 11.29 -0.01 19.95
C LEU A 224 11.78 1.00 20.98
N GLU A 225 12.34 2.12 20.55
CA GLU A 225 12.77 3.19 21.46
C GLU A 225 11.59 3.81 22.21
N GLY A 226 10.47 4.06 21.52
CA GLY A 226 9.22 4.53 22.13
C GLY A 226 8.66 3.53 23.13
N PHE A 227 8.61 2.26 22.78
CA PHE A 227 8.12 1.22 23.66
C PHE A 227 8.94 1.08 24.95
N ARG A 228 10.25 1.33 24.89
CA ARG A 228 11.08 1.44 26.10
C ARG A 228 10.59 2.55 27.05
N HIS A 229 10.13 3.68 26.51
CA HIS A 229 9.50 4.72 27.34
C HIS A 229 8.16 4.25 27.91
N THR A 230 7.35 3.52 27.13
CA THR A 230 6.09 2.94 27.58
C THR A 230 6.27 2.02 28.78
N LEU A 231 7.27 1.13 28.76
CA LEU A 231 7.53 0.17 29.86
C LEU A 231 7.82 0.83 31.21
N ARG A 232 8.27 2.07 31.25
CA ARG A 232 8.44 2.82 32.52
C ARG A 232 7.09 3.15 33.16
N ALA A 233 6.07 3.33 32.35
CA ALA A 233 4.73 3.70 32.79
C ALA A 233 3.77 2.49 32.86
N VAL A 234 3.98 1.46 32.03
CA VAL A 234 3.19 0.23 31.92
C VAL A 234 4.16 -0.96 31.83
N PRO A 235 4.74 -1.41 32.98
CA PRO A 235 5.81 -2.41 32.97
C PRO A 235 5.40 -3.79 32.45
N ASP A 236 4.14 -4.12 32.53
CA ASP A 236 3.53 -5.38 32.06
C ASP A 236 3.10 -5.34 30.57
N ALA A 237 3.27 -4.21 29.91
CA ALA A 237 2.94 -4.09 28.47
C ALA A 237 3.75 -5.06 27.61
N ARG A 238 3.13 -5.54 26.54
CA ARG A 238 3.77 -6.40 25.53
C ARG A 238 3.69 -5.74 24.16
N LEU A 239 4.80 -5.82 23.42
CA LEU A 239 4.87 -5.38 22.03
C LEU A 239 4.94 -6.61 21.12
N VAL A 240 3.95 -6.78 20.26
CA VAL A 240 3.89 -7.86 19.28
C VAL A 240 4.19 -7.30 17.89
N ILE A 241 5.20 -7.86 17.23
CA ILE A 241 5.60 -7.48 15.86
C ILE A 241 5.34 -8.66 14.93
N VAL A 242 4.39 -8.48 14.01
CA VAL A 242 3.96 -9.50 13.04
C VAL A 242 4.46 -9.12 11.66
N GLY A 243 5.12 -10.06 10.96
CA GLY A 243 5.69 -9.85 9.64
C GLY A 243 7.20 -9.70 9.66
N GLY A 244 7.74 -9.11 8.60
CA GLY A 244 9.19 -8.99 8.39
C GLY A 244 9.83 -10.23 7.80
N ARG A 245 11.04 -10.07 7.26
CA ARG A 245 11.89 -11.16 6.80
C ARG A 245 12.81 -11.60 7.94
N GLU A 246 13.34 -12.78 7.82
CA GLU A 246 14.16 -13.39 8.86
C GLU A 246 15.35 -12.52 9.27
N ASP A 247 16.06 -11.96 8.28
CA ASP A 247 17.18 -11.03 8.52
C ASP A 247 16.78 -9.77 9.28
N ASP A 248 15.62 -9.20 8.92
CA ASP A 248 15.10 -8.00 9.59
C ASP A 248 14.68 -8.31 11.03
N ILE A 249 14.01 -9.46 11.23
CA ILE A 249 13.59 -9.93 12.55
C ILE A 249 14.81 -10.16 13.44
N ALA A 250 15.85 -10.83 12.92
CA ALA A 250 17.10 -11.06 13.68
C ALA A 250 17.75 -9.74 14.11
N ARG A 251 17.81 -8.75 13.21
CA ARG A 251 18.34 -7.42 13.50
C ARG A 251 17.56 -6.73 14.63
N TYR A 252 16.24 -6.75 14.59
CA TYR A 252 15.41 -6.08 15.60
C TYR A 252 15.33 -6.84 16.93
N ARG A 253 15.52 -8.16 16.95
CA ARG A 253 15.70 -8.93 18.19
C ARG A 253 16.96 -8.46 18.92
N ILE A 254 18.09 -8.36 18.23
CA ILE A 254 19.35 -7.84 18.82
C ILE A 254 19.14 -6.39 19.32
N ARG A 255 18.34 -5.58 18.59
CA ARG A 255 18.02 -4.22 19.04
C ARG A 255 17.22 -4.21 20.33
N ALA A 256 16.18 -5.08 20.45
CA ALA A 256 15.37 -5.22 21.65
C ALA A 256 16.19 -5.72 22.85
N GLU A 257 17.14 -6.63 22.64
CA GLU A 257 18.10 -7.08 23.67
C GLU A 257 18.97 -5.94 24.17
N ARG A 258 19.54 -5.13 23.26
CA ARG A 258 20.35 -3.96 23.60
C ARG A 258 19.58 -2.88 24.36
N LEU A 259 18.28 -2.82 24.17
CA LEU A 259 17.37 -1.92 24.89
C LEU A 259 16.83 -2.53 26.20
N GLU A 260 17.30 -3.73 26.56
CA GLU A 260 16.93 -4.47 27.79
C GLU A 260 15.42 -4.76 27.90
N MET A 261 14.75 -4.97 26.75
CA MET A 261 13.31 -5.20 26.71
C MET A 261 12.91 -6.46 25.93
N ALA A 262 13.86 -7.37 25.68
CA ALA A 262 13.61 -8.63 24.96
C ALA A 262 12.44 -9.46 25.53
N PRO A 263 12.23 -9.58 26.85
CA PRO A 263 11.10 -10.31 27.41
C PRO A 263 9.73 -9.69 27.12
N SER A 264 9.71 -8.39 26.81
CA SER A 264 8.46 -7.64 26.53
C SER A 264 8.15 -7.50 25.05
N VAL A 265 9.01 -8.00 24.14
CA VAL A 265 8.85 -7.88 22.69
C VAL A 265 8.76 -9.26 22.02
N VAL A 266 7.67 -9.52 21.32
CA VAL A 266 7.42 -10.77 20.62
C VAL A 266 7.47 -10.56 19.12
N PHE A 267 8.38 -11.26 18.43
CA PHE A 267 8.46 -11.29 16.97
C PHE A 267 7.82 -12.56 16.44
N MET A 268 6.68 -12.43 15.79
CA MET A 268 5.91 -13.59 15.29
C MET A 268 6.30 -14.02 13.87
N GLY A 269 7.05 -13.19 13.13
CA GLY A 269 7.33 -13.44 11.72
C GLY A 269 6.09 -13.30 10.81
N PRO A 270 6.22 -13.65 9.52
CA PRO A 270 5.11 -13.58 8.57
C PRO A 270 3.95 -14.48 8.96
N ARG A 271 2.72 -14.00 8.78
CA ARG A 271 1.49 -14.75 9.00
C ARG A 271 0.59 -14.66 7.76
N PRO A 272 -0.18 -15.72 7.46
CA PRO A 272 -1.17 -15.69 6.38
C PRO A 272 -2.18 -14.57 6.61
N ILE A 273 -2.54 -13.86 5.52
CA ILE A 273 -3.44 -12.70 5.57
C ILE A 273 -4.82 -13.05 6.13
N ARG A 274 -5.30 -14.29 5.91
CA ARG A 274 -6.59 -14.77 6.47
C ARG A 274 -6.65 -14.71 8.01
N LEU A 275 -5.49 -14.72 8.68
CA LEU A 275 -5.40 -14.62 10.15
C LEU A 275 -5.37 -13.16 10.65
N LEU A 276 -5.36 -12.19 9.73
CA LEU A 276 -5.27 -10.78 10.11
C LEU A 276 -6.38 -10.34 11.07
N PRO A 277 -7.68 -10.67 10.85
CA PRO A 277 -8.73 -10.26 11.77
C PRO A 277 -8.51 -10.78 13.19
N SER A 278 -8.18 -12.06 13.33
CA SER A 278 -7.96 -12.69 14.65
C SER A 278 -6.69 -12.20 15.35
N LEU A 279 -5.66 -11.79 14.58
CA LEU A 279 -4.46 -11.18 15.13
C LEU A 279 -4.75 -9.77 15.64
N LEU A 280 -5.36 -8.91 14.82
CA LEU A 280 -5.65 -7.53 15.20
C LEU A 280 -6.60 -7.44 16.39
N ALA A 281 -7.58 -8.34 16.50
CA ALA A 281 -8.51 -8.39 17.62
C ALA A 281 -7.85 -8.66 19.00
N GLN A 282 -6.62 -9.15 19.02
CA GLN A 282 -5.87 -9.42 20.24
C GLN A 282 -5.02 -8.22 20.71
N ALA A 283 -4.99 -7.14 19.94
CA ALA A 283 -4.26 -5.92 20.30
C ALA A 283 -5.17 -4.92 21.03
N ASP A 284 -4.66 -4.31 22.09
CA ASP A 284 -5.30 -3.15 22.72
C ASP A 284 -5.01 -1.88 21.90
N VAL A 285 -3.80 -1.79 21.35
CA VAL A 285 -3.36 -0.66 20.52
C VAL A 285 -2.60 -1.17 19.29
N LEU A 286 -3.02 -0.74 18.12
CA LEU A 286 -2.32 -0.97 16.86
C LEU A 286 -1.43 0.23 16.53
N VAL A 287 -0.15 -0.03 16.20
CA VAL A 287 0.83 1.03 16.05
C VAL A 287 1.32 1.16 14.61
N SER A 288 1.29 2.37 14.05
CA SER A 288 1.92 2.70 12.78
C SER A 288 2.98 3.79 12.95
N PRO A 289 4.24 3.41 13.25
CA PRO A 289 5.32 4.34 13.58
C PRO A 289 6.06 4.86 12.34
N ARG A 290 5.43 4.84 11.16
CA ARG A 290 6.05 5.15 9.88
C ARG A 290 6.73 6.52 9.89
N LEU A 291 7.92 6.61 9.27
CA LEU A 291 8.76 7.82 9.24
C LEU A 291 8.75 8.53 7.89
N LYS A 292 8.45 7.81 6.78
CA LYS A 292 8.57 8.33 5.42
C LYS A 292 7.52 7.73 4.49
N GLY A 293 7.35 8.37 3.33
CA GLY A 293 6.44 7.95 2.26
C GLY A 293 5.28 8.91 2.07
N LEU A 294 4.73 8.97 0.86
CA LEU A 294 3.61 9.84 0.49
C LEU A 294 2.26 9.15 0.65
N ASN A 295 2.19 7.87 0.26
CA ASN A 295 0.93 7.11 0.30
C ASN A 295 0.59 6.65 1.71
N THR A 296 -0.68 6.55 2.00
CA THR A 296 -1.19 5.94 3.24
C THR A 296 -0.83 4.46 3.26
N PRO A 297 -0.26 3.93 4.36
CA PRO A 297 -0.02 2.49 4.45
C PRO A 297 -1.34 1.70 4.43
N MET A 298 -1.46 0.70 3.56
CA MET A 298 -2.67 -0.16 3.43
C MET A 298 -3.16 -0.72 4.77
N LYS A 299 -2.24 -1.04 5.69
CA LYS A 299 -2.56 -1.54 7.04
C LYS A 299 -3.47 -0.61 7.85
N ILE A 300 -3.42 0.71 7.60
CA ILE A 300 -4.21 1.70 8.33
C ILE A 300 -5.70 1.40 8.21
N TYR A 301 -6.18 1.06 7.04
CA TYR A 301 -7.60 0.76 6.81
C TYR A 301 -8.05 -0.47 7.60
N SER A 302 -7.23 -1.51 7.64
CA SER A 302 -7.49 -2.70 8.46
C SER A 302 -7.37 -2.43 9.96
N TYR A 303 -6.45 -1.55 10.37
CA TYR A 303 -6.31 -1.14 11.75
C TYR A 303 -7.55 -0.39 12.24
N LEU A 304 -8.02 0.59 11.47
CA LEU A 304 -9.23 1.35 11.80
C LEU A 304 -10.49 0.48 11.84
N ASP A 305 -10.56 -0.58 11.02
CA ASP A 305 -11.70 -1.50 10.97
C ASP A 305 -11.69 -2.58 12.05
N SER A 306 -10.54 -2.82 12.68
CA SER A 306 -10.32 -3.93 13.63
C SER A 306 -11.12 -3.82 14.93
N GLY A 307 -11.50 -2.60 15.33
CA GLY A 307 -12.10 -2.32 16.64
C GLY A 307 -11.06 -2.14 17.75
N SER A 308 -9.76 -2.00 17.41
CA SER A 308 -8.69 -1.62 18.34
C SER A 308 -8.30 -0.18 18.13
N ALA A 309 -7.79 0.50 19.18
CA ALA A 309 -7.30 1.87 19.04
C ALA A 309 -6.04 1.93 18.17
N VAL A 310 -5.90 2.98 17.38
CA VAL A 310 -4.75 3.18 16.50
C VAL A 310 -3.88 4.30 17.02
N LEU A 311 -2.57 4.06 17.17
CA LEU A 311 -1.56 5.09 17.38
C LEU A 311 -0.71 5.21 16.12
N ALA A 312 -0.56 6.44 15.61
CA ALA A 312 0.22 6.68 14.39
C ALA A 312 1.05 7.97 14.49
N THR A 313 2.12 8.04 13.71
CA THR A 313 2.91 9.26 13.61
C THR A 313 2.14 10.36 12.86
N ARG A 314 2.24 11.62 13.33
CA ARG A 314 1.60 12.81 12.74
C ARG A 314 2.38 13.27 11.49
N LEU A 315 2.41 12.42 10.49
CA LEU A 315 3.02 12.69 9.19
C LEU A 315 1.94 12.66 8.09
N ARG A 316 2.17 13.36 6.99
CA ARG A 316 1.21 13.44 5.88
C ARG A 316 0.76 12.06 5.39
N THR A 317 1.65 11.07 5.39
CA THR A 317 1.33 9.67 5.04
C THR A 317 0.16 9.10 5.88
N HIS A 318 -0.06 9.61 7.10
CA HIS A 318 -1.16 9.25 7.98
C HIS A 318 -2.27 10.30 7.98
N THR A 319 -1.91 11.60 8.11
CA THR A 319 -2.88 12.69 8.33
C THR A 319 -3.77 13.01 7.14
N GLN A 320 -3.50 12.43 5.96
CA GLN A 320 -4.42 12.50 4.83
C GLN A 320 -5.65 11.58 4.99
N VAL A 321 -5.63 10.67 5.97
CA VAL A 321 -6.73 9.74 6.30
C VAL A 321 -7.07 9.77 7.78
N LEU A 322 -6.10 10.03 8.65
CA LEU A 322 -6.26 10.04 10.11
C LEU A 322 -6.32 11.45 10.67
N ASP A 323 -7.21 11.63 11.63
CA ASP A 323 -7.26 12.79 12.53
C ASP A 323 -7.37 12.33 13.98
N ASP A 324 -7.36 13.28 14.93
CA ASP A 324 -7.43 12.99 16.37
C ASP A 324 -8.80 12.42 16.81
N GLY A 325 -9.80 12.38 15.93
CA GLY A 325 -11.11 11.76 16.17
C GLY A 325 -11.12 10.25 15.93
N VAL A 326 -10.22 9.73 15.10
CA VAL A 326 -10.18 8.31 14.68
C VAL A 326 -8.87 7.59 15.05
N ALA A 327 -7.82 8.34 15.43
CA ALA A 327 -6.54 7.77 15.85
C ALA A 327 -5.85 8.68 16.87
N TYR A 328 -4.92 8.14 17.64
CA TYR A 328 -4.02 8.92 18.50
C TYR A 328 -2.76 9.28 17.70
N LEU A 329 -2.63 10.55 17.34
CA LEU A 329 -1.52 11.02 16.50
C LEU A 329 -0.41 11.63 17.34
N VAL A 330 0.83 11.18 17.13
CA VAL A 330 2.03 11.63 17.87
C VAL A 330 3.12 12.10 16.92
N GLU A 331 3.97 13.01 17.40
CA GLU A 331 5.18 13.36 16.66
C GLU A 331 6.11 12.13 16.51
N PRO A 332 6.88 12.04 15.40
CA PRO A 332 7.75 10.89 15.13
C PRO A 332 9.01 10.88 15.99
N GLU A 333 8.82 10.95 17.30
CA GLU A 333 9.86 10.98 18.33
C GLU A 333 9.63 9.87 19.35
N PRO A 334 10.70 9.20 19.87
CA PRO A 334 10.56 8.09 20.80
C PRO A 334 9.76 8.42 22.07
N ALA A 335 9.99 9.59 22.65
CA ALA A 335 9.29 10.03 23.87
C ALA A 335 7.78 10.21 23.59
N ALA A 336 7.43 10.94 22.55
CA ALA A 336 6.04 11.20 22.17
C ALA A 336 5.28 9.90 21.82
N LEU A 337 5.91 8.97 21.08
CA LEU A 337 5.34 7.68 20.76
C LEU A 337 5.13 6.84 22.02
N GLY A 338 6.12 6.81 22.92
CA GLY A 338 6.06 6.04 24.16
C GLY A 338 5.01 6.58 25.14
N GLU A 339 4.90 7.89 25.28
CA GLU A 339 3.88 8.55 26.09
C GLU A 339 2.47 8.31 25.54
N GLY A 340 2.26 8.52 24.23
CA GLY A 340 0.98 8.26 23.59
C GLY A 340 0.54 6.81 23.72
N LEU A 341 1.47 5.86 23.58
CA LEU A 341 1.19 4.45 23.78
C LEU A 341 0.83 4.14 25.25
N ALA A 342 1.55 4.71 26.21
CA ALA A 342 1.25 4.55 27.64
C ALA A 342 -0.15 5.12 28.01
N VAL A 343 -0.51 6.28 27.44
CA VAL A 343 -1.84 6.87 27.60
C VAL A 343 -2.91 5.89 27.10
N LEU A 344 -2.79 5.40 25.87
CA LEU A 344 -3.76 4.49 25.30
C LEU A 344 -3.85 3.16 26.06
N LEU A 345 -2.72 2.58 26.50
CA LEU A 345 -2.75 1.32 27.24
C LEU A 345 -3.40 1.44 28.63
N ARG A 346 -3.37 2.61 29.25
CA ARG A 346 -3.98 2.90 30.57
C ARG A 346 -5.43 3.35 30.51
N ASP A 347 -5.88 3.90 29.38
CA ASP A 347 -7.21 4.47 29.23
C ASP A 347 -8.09 3.65 28.28
N PRO A 348 -8.85 2.67 28.80
CA PRO A 348 -9.75 1.84 27.99
C PRO A 348 -10.94 2.61 27.41
N GLU A 349 -11.37 3.73 28.06
CA GLU A 349 -12.48 4.54 27.54
C GLU A 349 -12.02 5.31 26.30
N LEU A 350 -10.83 5.90 26.35
CA LEU A 350 -10.23 6.57 25.20
C LEU A 350 -10.03 5.58 24.03
N ARG A 351 -9.50 4.37 24.31
CA ARG A 351 -9.38 3.32 23.28
C ARG A 351 -10.72 3.00 22.63
N THR A 352 -11.75 2.76 23.43
CA THR A 352 -13.08 2.39 22.93
C THR A 352 -13.69 3.52 22.08
N ARG A 353 -13.55 4.77 22.51
CA ARG A 353 -14.05 5.93 21.77
C ARG A 353 -13.36 6.05 20.40
N LEU A 354 -12.04 6.01 20.36
CA LEU A 354 -11.27 6.11 19.11
C LEU A 354 -11.58 4.93 18.17
N ALA A 355 -11.59 3.71 18.68
CA ALA A 355 -11.88 2.51 17.90
C ALA A 355 -13.29 2.52 17.29
N THR A 356 -14.29 2.96 18.05
CA THR A 356 -15.67 3.11 17.56
C THR A 356 -15.76 4.12 16.42
N SER A 357 -15.16 5.29 16.60
CA SER A 357 -15.12 6.34 15.58
C SER A 357 -14.36 5.89 14.33
N ALA A 358 -13.21 5.22 14.51
CA ALA A 358 -12.38 4.68 13.45
C ALA A 358 -13.15 3.67 12.59
N LYS A 359 -13.82 2.71 13.23
CA LYS A 359 -14.60 1.70 12.54
C LYS A 359 -15.76 2.31 11.74
N ALA A 360 -16.50 3.25 12.34
CA ALA A 360 -17.57 3.95 11.64
C ALA A 360 -17.06 4.73 10.40
N TYR A 361 -15.88 5.35 10.52
CA TYR A 361 -15.24 6.05 9.41
C TYR A 361 -14.88 5.09 8.26
N VAL A 362 -14.19 3.97 8.54
CA VAL A 362 -13.80 3.00 7.50
C VAL A 362 -15.02 2.38 6.84
N GLN A 363 -16.03 2.00 7.62
CA GLN A 363 -17.26 1.40 7.09
C GLN A 363 -18.02 2.33 6.13
N ARG A 364 -17.85 3.64 6.25
CA ARG A 364 -18.44 4.62 5.35
C ARG A 364 -17.58 4.87 4.10
N GLU A 365 -16.26 5.03 4.24
CA GLU A 365 -15.38 5.61 3.22
C GLU A 365 -14.44 4.59 2.55
N HIS A 366 -14.05 3.51 3.26
CA HIS A 366 -12.94 2.62 2.84
C HIS A 366 -13.32 1.13 2.81
N THR A 367 -14.57 0.85 2.43
CA THR A 367 -15.02 -0.50 2.16
C THR A 367 -14.75 -0.88 0.70
N PRO A 368 -14.70 -2.19 0.35
CA PRO A 368 -14.66 -2.63 -1.05
C PRO A 368 -15.76 -2.01 -1.91
N GLN A 369 -16.98 -1.83 -1.35
CA GLN A 369 -18.10 -1.22 -2.04
C GLN A 369 -17.86 0.28 -2.29
N ALA A 370 -17.24 1.00 -1.34
CA ALA A 370 -16.88 2.41 -1.52
C ALA A 370 -15.83 2.56 -2.63
N ALA A 371 -14.79 1.73 -2.64
CA ALA A 371 -13.79 1.70 -3.70
C ALA A 371 -14.43 1.41 -5.07
N ARG A 372 -15.35 0.44 -5.16
CA ARG A 372 -16.07 0.13 -6.39
C ARG A 372 -16.87 1.32 -6.92
N ARG A 373 -17.58 2.07 -6.07
CA ARG A 373 -18.29 3.29 -6.50
C ARG A 373 -17.35 4.34 -7.07
N LYS A 374 -16.16 4.52 -6.47
CA LYS A 374 -15.15 5.46 -6.97
C LYS A 374 -14.57 5.01 -8.32
N LEU A 375 -14.26 3.71 -8.45
CA LEU A 375 -13.84 3.11 -9.73
C LEU A 375 -14.93 3.25 -10.80
N GLU A 376 -16.19 3.02 -10.47
CA GLU A 376 -17.34 3.16 -11.38
C GLU A 376 -17.43 4.58 -11.96
N ALA A 377 -17.35 5.61 -11.09
CA ALA A 377 -17.38 6.99 -11.52
C ALA A 377 -16.19 7.33 -12.44
N PHE A 378 -15.00 6.87 -12.08
CA PHE A 378 -13.79 7.11 -12.86
C PHE A 378 -13.86 6.42 -14.23
N TYR A 379 -14.15 5.11 -14.28
CA TYR A 379 -14.17 4.36 -15.54
C TYR A 379 -15.34 4.76 -16.47
N THR A 380 -16.46 5.20 -15.93
CA THR A 380 -17.54 5.79 -16.75
C THR A 380 -17.03 6.99 -17.55
N THR A 381 -16.24 7.85 -16.91
CA THR A 381 -15.59 9.00 -17.58
C THR A 381 -14.55 8.53 -18.59
N MET A 382 -13.72 7.53 -18.26
CA MET A 382 -12.67 7.02 -19.15
C MET A 382 -13.26 6.37 -20.41
N GLU A 383 -14.31 5.57 -20.27
CA GLU A 383 -15.01 4.93 -21.39
C GLU A 383 -15.63 5.95 -22.36
N ALA A 384 -16.21 7.03 -21.82
CA ALA A 384 -16.72 8.11 -22.64
C ALA A 384 -15.62 8.76 -23.48
N ARG A 385 -14.43 9.01 -22.87
CA ARG A 385 -13.26 9.57 -23.56
C ARG A 385 -12.68 8.62 -24.61
N VAL A 386 -12.62 7.31 -24.33
CA VAL A 386 -12.19 6.31 -25.31
C VAL A 386 -13.10 6.34 -26.54
N ARG A 387 -14.42 6.36 -26.32
CA ARG A 387 -15.39 6.45 -27.44
C ARG A 387 -15.24 7.71 -28.29
N GLN A 388 -14.98 8.85 -27.67
CA GLN A 388 -14.72 10.12 -28.37
C GLN A 388 -13.43 10.10 -29.20
N ASN A 389 -12.39 9.37 -28.76
CA ASN A 389 -11.14 9.23 -29.50
C ASN A 389 -11.25 8.28 -30.71
N HIS A 390 -12.30 7.45 -30.79
CA HIS A 390 -12.56 6.52 -31.90
C HIS A 390 -13.59 7.06 -32.90
N ALA A 391 -14.31 8.12 -32.57
CA ALA A 391 -15.25 8.83 -33.44
C ALA A 391 -14.53 9.95 -34.23
#